data_ed62a867b9a3a58c393a27e61fbbec0d
#
_entry.id   ed62a867b9a3a58c393a27e61fbbec0d
#
_cell.length_a   1.000
_cell.length_b   1.000
_cell.length_c   1.000
_cell.angle_alpha   90.00
_cell.angle_beta   90.00
_cell.angle_gamma   90.00
#
_symmetry.space_group_name_H-M   'P 1'
#
loop_
_entity.id
_entity.type
_entity.pdbx_description
1 polymer ?
#
loop_
_entity_poly.entity_id
_entity_poly.type
_entity_poly.pdbx_seq_one_letter_code
_entity_poly.pdbx_strand_id
1 'polypeptide(L)'
;PILYNRTKEKRYLDFAKYIVGQWETPGGPQLISKAIADVPVANRFPHPKTWFSRENGQKAYEMMSCYEGLLELYKVTGNPLYLSVVEKTVGHIVREEINVAGSGSAFECWYGGKERQTQPTYHTMETCVTFTWMQLCNRLLQMTGNSLYADYMETAIYNALMASLKADASQIAKYSPLEGWRHEGEEQCGMHINCCNANGPRAFAMIPQFAYQVQDDCVRVNFYAPSEAELVLPGKKPVRLKQTTDYPRTDQIEIEVDPAKETAFTIALRIPAWSKIAVVSVNGQPQD
;
A
#
# COMPACT_ATOMS: atom_id res chain seq x y z
N PRO A 1 -3.61 10.26 15.97
CA PRO A 1 -2.98 11.43 15.32
C PRO A 1 -3.97 12.24 14.46
N ILE A 2 -4.82 11.61 13.66
CA ILE A 2 -5.77 12.31 12.75
C ILE A 2 -6.72 13.23 13.53
N LEU A 3 -7.29 12.76 14.63
CA LEU A 3 -8.15 13.60 15.50
C LEU A 3 -7.36 14.78 16.07
N TYR A 4 -6.13 14.57 16.52
CA TYR A 4 -5.26 15.66 16.96
C TYR A 4 -5.02 16.70 15.86
N ASN A 5 -4.76 16.24 14.62
CA ASN A 5 -4.54 17.14 13.50
C ASN A 5 -5.77 18.03 13.20
N ARG A 6 -6.98 17.49 13.42
CA ARG A 6 -8.24 18.22 13.18
C ARG A 6 -8.65 19.13 14.34
N THR A 7 -8.49 18.67 15.59
CA THR A 7 -9.02 19.35 16.77
C THR A 7 -7.96 20.13 17.54
N LYS A 8 -6.68 19.80 17.38
CA LYS A 8 -5.54 20.27 18.17
C LYS A 8 -5.60 19.90 19.66
N GLU A 9 -6.54 19.03 20.06
CA GLU A 9 -6.65 18.58 21.44
C GLU A 9 -5.56 17.58 21.79
N LYS A 10 -4.69 17.97 22.72
CA LYS A 10 -3.49 17.22 23.14
C LYS A 10 -3.80 15.77 23.59
N ARG A 11 -4.97 15.53 24.19
CA ARG A 11 -5.38 14.19 24.67
C ARG A 11 -5.30 13.11 23.58
N TYR A 12 -5.62 13.45 22.31
CA TYR A 12 -5.56 12.50 21.20
C TYR A 12 -4.14 12.14 20.81
N LEU A 13 -3.21 13.08 20.91
CA LEU A 13 -1.79 12.83 20.68
C LEU A 13 -1.19 11.99 21.83
N ASP A 14 -1.51 12.35 23.06
CA ASP A 14 -1.04 11.65 24.25
C ASP A 14 -1.53 10.19 24.25
N PHE A 15 -2.78 9.96 23.85
CA PHE A 15 -3.32 8.61 23.72
C PHE A 15 -2.62 7.81 22.60
N ALA A 16 -2.33 8.43 21.46
CA ALA A 16 -1.57 7.75 20.39
C ALA A 16 -0.16 7.36 20.85
N LYS A 17 0.53 8.23 21.56
CA LYS A 17 1.84 7.94 22.17
C LYS A 17 1.76 6.84 23.23
N TYR A 18 0.70 6.86 24.04
CA TYR A 18 0.45 5.81 25.03
C TYR A 18 0.29 4.45 24.36
N ILE A 19 -0.49 4.34 23.28
CA ILE A 19 -0.66 3.08 22.53
C ILE A 19 0.71 2.57 22.06
N VAL A 20 1.52 3.41 21.43
CA VAL A 20 2.86 3.02 20.95
C VAL A 20 3.76 2.60 22.11
N GLY A 21 3.68 3.29 23.26
CA GLY A 21 4.38 2.88 24.48
C GLY A 21 3.95 1.51 24.98
N GLN A 22 2.65 1.18 24.89
CA GLN A 22 2.15 -0.14 25.27
C GLN A 22 2.64 -1.26 24.34
N TRP A 23 2.90 -0.96 23.05
CA TRP A 23 3.50 -1.97 22.17
C TRP A 23 4.85 -2.45 22.69
N GLU A 24 5.66 -1.55 23.23
CA GLU A 24 7.03 -1.84 23.65
C GLU A 24 7.14 -2.44 25.07
N THR A 25 6.03 -2.68 25.75
CA THR A 25 6.03 -3.40 27.02
C THR A 25 6.36 -4.89 26.83
N PRO A 26 6.85 -5.61 27.86
CA PRO A 26 7.16 -7.05 27.77
C PRO A 26 5.99 -7.92 27.30
N GLY A 27 4.75 -7.51 27.59
CA GLY A 27 3.53 -8.20 27.12
C GLY A 27 2.99 -7.70 25.78
N GLY A 28 3.59 -6.67 25.22
CA GLY A 28 3.19 -6.08 23.96
C GLY A 28 3.85 -6.75 22.74
N PRO A 29 3.46 -6.35 21.53
CA PRO A 29 4.00 -6.90 20.29
C PRO A 29 5.45 -6.44 19.99
N GLN A 30 5.94 -5.41 20.65
CA GLN A 30 7.30 -4.86 20.51
C GLN A 30 7.66 -4.51 19.05
N LEU A 31 6.75 -3.85 18.33
CA LEU A 31 6.85 -3.62 16.89
C LEU A 31 8.06 -2.76 16.50
N ILE A 32 8.44 -1.78 17.32
CA ILE A 32 9.58 -0.90 17.06
C ILE A 32 10.89 -1.65 17.38
N SER A 33 11.04 -2.17 18.58
CA SER A 33 12.28 -2.84 18.99
C SER A 33 12.55 -4.10 18.18
N LYS A 34 11.55 -4.91 17.85
CA LYS A 34 11.71 -6.08 16.98
C LYS A 34 12.05 -5.71 15.54
N ALA A 35 11.53 -4.60 15.00
CA ALA A 35 11.94 -4.11 13.70
C ALA A 35 13.41 -3.67 13.72
N ILE A 36 13.86 -2.97 14.75
CA ILE A 36 15.26 -2.57 14.92
C ILE A 36 16.16 -3.80 15.00
N ALA A 37 15.74 -4.82 15.75
CA ALA A 37 16.48 -6.06 15.94
C ALA A 37 16.38 -7.06 14.78
N ASP A 38 15.86 -6.66 13.61
CA ASP A 38 15.72 -7.50 12.42
C ASP A 38 14.90 -8.80 12.64
N VAL A 39 13.97 -8.79 13.58
CA VAL A 39 13.07 -9.93 13.78
C VAL A 39 12.16 -10.09 12.58
N PRO A 40 12.05 -11.30 11.97
CA PRO A 40 11.14 -11.58 10.87
C PRO A 40 9.70 -11.15 11.21
N VAL A 41 8.98 -10.62 10.21
CA VAL A 41 7.63 -10.09 10.46
C VAL A 41 6.67 -11.15 10.98
N ALA A 42 6.82 -12.40 10.56
CA ALA A 42 6.05 -13.54 11.04
C ALA A 42 6.24 -13.85 12.55
N ASN A 43 7.29 -13.29 13.18
CA ASN A 43 7.65 -13.56 14.58
C ASN A 43 7.49 -12.33 15.48
N ARG A 44 6.95 -11.20 14.99
CA ARG A 44 6.90 -9.96 15.77
C ARG A 44 5.80 -9.91 16.80
N PHE A 45 4.65 -10.51 16.52
CA PHE A 45 3.56 -10.61 17.49
C PHE A 45 3.66 -11.89 18.30
N PRO A 46 3.13 -11.92 19.52
CA PRO A 46 2.84 -13.16 20.22
C PRO A 46 1.87 -13.99 19.39
N HIS A 47 2.08 -15.28 19.31
CA HIS A 47 1.14 -16.17 18.65
C HIS A 47 -0.20 -16.15 19.40
N PRO A 48 -1.31 -15.77 18.75
CA PRO A 48 -2.59 -15.80 19.42
C PRO A 48 -2.97 -17.23 19.81
N LYS A 49 -3.54 -17.42 20.97
CA LYS A 49 -3.98 -18.73 21.48
C LYS A 49 -5.39 -19.12 20.98
N THR A 50 -5.84 -18.55 19.87
CA THR A 50 -7.19 -18.76 19.35
C THR A 50 -7.15 -19.45 18.00
N TRP A 51 -8.28 -19.92 17.53
CA TRP A 51 -8.40 -20.60 16.24
C TRP A 51 -7.98 -19.74 15.03
N PHE A 52 -7.98 -18.40 15.16
CA PHE A 52 -7.48 -17.51 14.09
C PHE A 52 -5.99 -17.60 13.84
N SER A 53 -5.25 -18.29 14.69
CA SER A 53 -3.79 -18.38 14.65
C SER A 53 -3.32 -19.81 14.48
N ARG A 54 -4.06 -20.59 13.74
CA ARG A 54 -3.68 -21.97 13.43
C ARG A 54 -2.29 -22.06 12.81
N GLU A 55 -1.92 -21.02 12.07
CA GLU A 55 -0.69 -20.95 11.30
C GLU A 55 0.33 -20.04 12.00
N ASN A 56 0.76 -20.29 13.13
CA ASN A 56 1.92 -19.68 13.83
C ASN A 56 2.50 -18.42 13.16
N GLY A 57 1.67 -17.44 12.90
CA GLY A 57 2.08 -16.25 12.17
C GLY A 57 1.50 -14.98 12.77
N GLN A 58 1.88 -13.86 12.21
CA GLN A 58 1.40 -12.57 12.60
C GLN A 58 0.25 -12.14 11.74
N LYS A 59 -0.81 -11.66 12.35
CA LYS A 59 -1.93 -11.03 11.64
C LYS A 59 -1.39 -9.86 10.81
N ALA A 60 -1.37 -10.07 9.49
CA ALA A 60 -0.72 -9.17 8.56
C ALA A 60 -1.42 -7.83 8.43
N TYR A 61 -2.75 -7.85 8.35
CA TYR A 61 -3.57 -6.64 8.24
C TYR A 61 -3.39 -5.74 9.47
N GLU A 62 -3.51 -6.31 10.66
CA GLU A 62 -3.43 -5.57 11.93
C GLU A 62 -2.03 -5.01 12.15
N MET A 63 -0.98 -5.77 11.83
CA MET A 63 0.40 -5.29 11.91
C MET A 63 0.61 -4.09 11.00
N MET A 64 0.24 -4.18 9.74
CA MET A 64 0.38 -3.07 8.79
C MET A 64 -0.43 -1.85 9.22
N SER A 65 -1.65 -2.04 9.74
CA SER A 65 -2.47 -0.95 10.28
C SER A 65 -1.80 -0.25 11.47
N CYS A 66 -1.08 -0.98 12.32
CA CYS A 66 -0.28 -0.39 13.39
C CYS A 66 0.84 0.51 12.81
N TYR A 67 1.55 0.04 11.78
CA TYR A 67 2.60 0.84 11.14
C TYR A 67 2.04 2.05 10.37
N GLU A 68 0.86 1.95 9.77
CA GLU A 68 0.17 3.13 9.24
C GLU A 68 -0.11 4.17 10.33
N GLY A 69 -0.56 3.72 11.50
CA GLY A 69 -0.75 4.59 12.68
C GLY A 69 0.55 5.24 13.15
N LEU A 70 1.67 4.51 13.06
CA LEU A 70 3.00 5.02 13.40
C LEU A 70 3.47 6.11 12.42
N LEU A 71 3.20 5.95 11.12
CA LEU A 71 3.46 6.98 10.11
C LEU A 71 2.64 8.26 10.37
N GLU A 72 1.36 8.11 10.77
CA GLU A 72 0.56 9.29 11.16
C GLU A 72 1.11 9.97 12.42
N LEU A 73 1.71 9.21 13.32
CA LEU A 73 2.39 9.78 14.48
C LEU A 73 3.70 10.47 14.09
N TYR A 74 4.44 9.92 13.14
CA TYR A 74 5.61 10.58 12.55
C TYR A 74 5.25 11.97 11.97
N LYS A 75 4.19 12.07 11.17
CA LYS A 75 3.72 13.35 10.60
C LYS A 75 3.48 14.43 11.67
N VAL A 76 3.05 14.02 12.86
CA VAL A 76 2.72 14.96 13.94
C VAL A 76 3.93 15.31 14.80
N THR A 77 4.81 14.32 15.03
CA THR A 77 5.91 14.46 16.00
C THR A 77 7.26 14.79 15.37
N GLY A 78 7.41 14.49 14.07
CA GLY A 78 8.70 14.60 13.39
C GLY A 78 9.74 13.57 13.84
N ASN A 79 9.38 12.57 14.68
CA ASN A 79 10.34 11.60 15.17
C ASN A 79 10.79 10.64 14.05
N PRO A 80 12.06 10.75 13.57
CA PRO A 80 12.53 9.98 12.41
C PRO A 80 12.57 8.48 12.65
N LEU A 81 12.64 8.05 13.91
CA LEU A 81 12.59 6.63 14.28
C LEU A 81 11.32 5.96 13.73
N TYR A 82 10.18 6.64 13.77
CA TYR A 82 8.91 6.05 13.33
C TYR A 82 8.91 5.76 11.83
N LEU A 83 9.42 6.69 11.02
CA LEU A 83 9.54 6.47 9.58
C LEU A 83 10.54 5.33 9.28
N SER A 84 11.74 5.38 9.85
CA SER A 84 12.79 4.39 9.57
C SER A 84 12.37 2.97 9.97
N VAL A 85 11.63 2.81 11.07
CA VAL A 85 11.09 1.51 11.51
C VAL A 85 10.07 0.97 10.51
N VAL A 86 9.22 1.83 9.96
CA VAL A 86 8.23 1.40 8.97
C VAL A 86 8.90 1.05 7.64
N GLU A 87 9.84 1.85 7.15
CA GLU A 87 10.61 1.54 5.94
C GLU A 87 11.36 0.21 6.08
N LYS A 88 12.01 0.00 7.23
CA LYS A 88 12.69 -1.27 7.54
C LYS A 88 11.72 -2.45 7.54
N THR A 89 10.53 -2.26 8.13
CA THR A 89 9.49 -3.30 8.17
C THR A 89 8.97 -3.62 6.77
N VAL A 90 8.72 -2.62 5.95
CA VAL A 90 8.31 -2.84 4.55
C VAL A 90 9.40 -3.60 3.78
N GLY A 91 10.68 -3.28 4.00
CA GLY A 91 11.80 -4.06 3.46
C GLY A 91 11.75 -5.54 3.88
N HIS A 92 11.42 -5.82 5.15
CA HIS A 92 11.24 -7.19 5.64
C HIS A 92 10.03 -7.88 4.97
N ILE A 93 8.88 -7.22 4.90
CA ILE A 93 7.67 -7.75 4.24
C ILE A 93 7.97 -8.11 2.79
N VAL A 94 8.63 -7.25 2.03
CA VAL A 94 9.02 -7.51 0.63
C VAL A 94 9.96 -8.69 0.51
N ARG A 95 10.94 -8.79 1.42
CA ARG A 95 11.94 -9.85 1.39
C ARG A 95 11.38 -11.21 1.81
N GLU A 96 10.44 -11.24 2.75
CA GLU A 96 10.03 -12.45 3.46
C GLU A 96 8.65 -12.96 3.05
N GLU A 97 7.74 -12.07 2.68
CA GLU A 97 6.31 -12.38 2.60
C GLU A 97 5.68 -12.15 1.23
N ILE A 98 6.08 -11.08 0.52
CA ILE A 98 5.44 -10.73 -0.74
C ILE A 98 5.84 -11.69 -1.85
N ASN A 99 4.86 -12.39 -2.37
CA ASN A 99 5.01 -13.36 -3.46
C ASN A 99 4.99 -12.67 -4.84
N VAL A 100 5.09 -13.45 -5.90
CA VAL A 100 5.13 -12.97 -7.29
C VAL A 100 3.88 -12.17 -7.70
N ALA A 101 2.74 -12.39 -7.07
CA ALA A 101 1.51 -11.65 -7.34
C ALA A 101 1.41 -10.32 -6.58
N GLY A 102 2.42 -9.95 -5.79
CA GLY A 102 2.46 -8.67 -5.07
C GLY A 102 1.66 -8.63 -3.78
N SER A 103 1.33 -9.77 -3.21
CA SER A 103 0.66 -9.88 -1.91
C SER A 103 1.25 -11.05 -1.11
N GLY A 104 0.75 -11.27 0.09
CA GLY A 104 1.24 -12.30 0.99
C GLY A 104 0.16 -12.78 1.94
N SER A 105 0.58 -13.36 3.05
CA SER A 105 -0.22 -13.99 4.12
C SER A 105 -0.78 -15.37 3.79
N ALA A 106 -0.96 -16.18 4.83
CA ALA A 106 -1.79 -17.37 4.84
C ALA A 106 -2.66 -17.35 6.09
N PHE A 107 -3.95 -17.67 5.97
CA PHE A 107 -4.91 -17.54 7.08
C PHE A 107 -4.82 -16.17 7.78
N GLU A 108 -4.65 -15.11 6.99
CA GLU A 108 -4.50 -13.71 7.44
C GLU A 108 -3.16 -13.39 8.14
N CYS A 109 -2.26 -14.37 8.27
CA CYS A 109 -1.00 -14.22 9.01
C CYS A 109 0.22 -14.18 8.10
N TRP A 110 1.27 -13.48 8.53
CA TRP A 110 2.60 -13.63 7.94
C TRP A 110 3.17 -15.01 8.25
N TYR A 111 3.84 -15.64 7.30
CA TYR A 111 4.28 -17.04 7.43
C TYR A 111 5.57 -17.39 6.67
N GLY A 112 6.33 -16.38 6.21
CA GLY A 112 7.48 -16.58 5.32
C GLY A 112 7.06 -16.96 3.91
N GLY A 113 6.00 -16.33 3.41
CA GLY A 113 5.27 -16.72 2.21
C GLY A 113 6.09 -16.65 0.92
N LYS A 114 7.11 -15.79 0.86
CA LYS A 114 7.94 -15.65 -0.35
C LYS A 114 8.75 -16.92 -0.65
N GLU A 115 9.34 -17.56 0.36
CA GLU A 115 10.05 -18.81 0.18
C GLU A 115 9.11 -19.99 -0.07
N ARG A 116 7.88 -19.88 0.40
CA ARG A 116 6.85 -20.93 0.32
C ARG A 116 5.90 -20.78 -0.87
N GLN A 117 6.08 -19.77 -1.72
CA GLN A 117 5.14 -19.48 -2.81
C GLN A 117 5.02 -20.59 -3.86
N THR A 118 5.99 -21.51 -3.93
CA THR A 118 5.96 -22.71 -4.79
C THR A 118 5.36 -23.92 -4.11
N GLN A 119 4.96 -23.82 -2.85
CA GLN A 119 4.31 -24.89 -2.10
C GLN A 119 2.80 -24.66 -2.09
N PRO A 120 1.98 -25.68 -2.32
CA PRO A 120 0.53 -25.58 -2.18
C PRO A 120 0.17 -25.07 -0.79
N THR A 121 -0.32 -23.84 -0.71
CA THR A 121 -0.76 -23.23 0.54
C THR A 121 -2.14 -22.62 0.33
N TYR A 122 -3.09 -23.12 1.10
CA TYR A 122 -4.47 -22.64 1.04
C TYR A 122 -4.62 -21.31 1.78
N HIS A 123 -5.68 -20.58 1.47
CA HIS A 123 -6.06 -19.35 2.17
C HIS A 123 -4.95 -18.28 2.14
N THR A 124 -4.24 -18.18 1.01
CA THR A 124 -3.21 -17.14 0.82
C THR A 124 -3.76 -15.90 0.13
N MET A 125 -3.01 -14.82 0.26
CA MET A 125 -3.32 -13.51 -0.34
C MET A 125 -4.72 -13.03 0.03
N GLU A 126 -4.97 -12.87 1.33
CA GLU A 126 -6.21 -12.25 1.78
C GLU A 126 -6.37 -10.85 1.15
N THR A 127 -7.56 -10.57 0.61
CA THR A 127 -7.82 -9.28 -0.04
C THR A 127 -7.66 -8.09 0.91
N CYS A 128 -7.96 -8.25 2.21
CA CYS A 128 -7.70 -7.22 3.20
C CYS A 128 -6.20 -6.94 3.36
N VAL A 129 -5.37 -7.98 3.32
CA VAL A 129 -3.90 -7.83 3.39
C VAL A 129 -3.38 -7.11 2.14
N THR A 130 -3.86 -7.49 0.94
CA THR A 130 -3.53 -6.81 -0.31
C THR A 130 -3.88 -5.32 -0.25
N PHE A 131 -5.07 -5.00 0.22
CA PHE A 131 -5.53 -3.62 0.39
C PHE A 131 -4.64 -2.82 1.35
N THR A 132 -4.37 -3.37 2.53
CA THR A 132 -3.58 -2.66 3.56
C THR A 132 -2.11 -2.53 3.12
N TRP A 133 -1.59 -3.52 2.40
CA TRP A 133 -0.27 -3.42 1.77
C TRP A 133 -0.18 -2.22 0.82
N MET A 134 -1.15 -2.08 -0.06
CA MET A 134 -1.23 -0.92 -0.97
C MET A 134 -1.35 0.40 -0.21
N GLN A 135 -2.14 0.45 0.86
CA GLN A 135 -2.26 1.66 1.71
C GLN A 135 -0.93 2.03 2.36
N LEU A 136 -0.23 1.06 2.95
CA LEU A 136 1.06 1.30 3.61
C LEU A 136 2.10 1.79 2.60
N CYS A 137 2.18 1.16 1.42
CA CYS A 137 3.05 1.59 0.33
C CYS A 137 2.72 3.01 -0.14
N ASN A 138 1.42 3.34 -0.33
CA ASN A 138 1.02 4.69 -0.72
C ASN A 138 1.41 5.75 0.32
N ARG A 139 1.26 5.46 1.60
CA ARG A 139 1.69 6.40 2.66
C ARG A 139 3.19 6.66 2.61
N LEU A 140 4.00 5.63 2.40
CA LEU A 140 5.45 5.78 2.25
C LEU A 140 5.80 6.52 0.96
N LEU A 141 5.14 6.22 -0.16
CA LEU A 141 5.31 6.96 -1.41
C LEU A 141 5.06 8.46 -1.21
N GLN A 142 3.96 8.80 -0.55
CA GLN A 142 3.61 10.20 -0.25
C GLN A 142 4.62 10.91 0.66
N MET A 143 5.24 10.19 1.60
CA MET A 143 6.18 10.78 2.55
C MET A 143 7.60 10.89 1.99
N THR A 144 8.03 9.92 1.20
CA THR A 144 9.42 9.78 0.77
C THR A 144 9.64 10.13 -0.70
N GLY A 145 8.58 10.06 -1.51
CA GLY A 145 8.68 10.18 -2.97
C GLY A 145 9.39 9.00 -3.65
N ASN A 146 9.68 7.91 -2.92
CA ASN A 146 10.37 6.76 -3.48
C ASN A 146 9.42 5.92 -4.35
N SER A 147 9.67 5.93 -5.66
CA SER A 147 8.84 5.26 -6.68
C SER A 147 8.75 3.74 -6.52
N LEU A 148 9.67 3.11 -5.79
CA LEU A 148 9.65 1.67 -5.52
C LEU A 148 8.33 1.24 -4.83
N TYR A 149 7.76 2.11 -3.99
CA TYR A 149 6.46 1.82 -3.37
C TYR A 149 5.32 1.80 -4.39
N ALA A 150 5.42 2.58 -5.47
CA ALA A 150 4.45 2.52 -6.57
C ALA A 150 4.61 1.22 -7.37
N ASP A 151 5.82 0.70 -7.55
CA ASP A 151 6.06 -0.59 -8.20
C ASP A 151 5.43 -1.75 -7.41
N TYR A 152 5.53 -1.72 -6.08
CA TYR A 152 4.87 -2.71 -5.22
C TYR A 152 3.33 -2.65 -5.33
N MET A 153 2.78 -1.44 -5.35
CA MET A 153 1.33 -1.26 -5.54
C MET A 153 0.88 -1.70 -6.94
N GLU A 154 1.62 -1.36 -7.98
CA GLU A 154 1.30 -1.75 -9.36
C GLU A 154 1.25 -3.28 -9.49
N THR A 155 2.25 -3.98 -8.96
CA THR A 155 2.27 -5.45 -8.93
C THR A 155 1.05 -6.01 -8.21
N ALA A 156 0.71 -5.46 -7.04
CA ALA A 156 -0.45 -5.89 -6.27
C ALA A 156 -1.78 -5.62 -7.02
N ILE A 157 -1.93 -4.46 -7.66
CA ILE A 157 -3.14 -4.08 -8.41
C ILE A 157 -3.38 -5.04 -9.57
N TYR A 158 -2.39 -5.19 -10.46
CA TYR A 158 -2.56 -5.98 -11.68
C TYR A 158 -2.61 -7.49 -11.46
N ASN A 159 -2.21 -7.96 -10.29
CA ASN A 159 -2.20 -9.40 -9.99
C ASN A 159 -3.10 -9.73 -8.79
N ALA A 160 -2.64 -9.59 -7.55
CA ALA A 160 -3.37 -10.07 -6.38
C ALA A 160 -4.76 -9.43 -6.23
N LEU A 161 -4.89 -8.11 -6.44
CA LEU A 161 -6.17 -7.41 -6.32
C LEU A 161 -7.13 -7.80 -7.45
N MET A 162 -6.67 -7.77 -8.71
CA MET A 162 -7.50 -8.20 -9.84
C MET A 162 -7.88 -9.67 -9.73
N ALA A 163 -6.98 -10.53 -9.24
CA ALA A 163 -7.28 -11.95 -9.02
C ALA A 163 -8.34 -12.18 -7.93
N SER A 164 -8.56 -11.24 -7.02
CA SER A 164 -9.60 -11.36 -6.01
C SER A 164 -11.02 -11.13 -6.55
N LEU A 165 -11.14 -10.50 -7.71
CA LEU A 165 -12.42 -10.17 -8.32
C LEU A 165 -12.92 -11.33 -9.20
N LYS A 166 -14.20 -11.71 -9.09
CA LYS A 166 -14.83 -12.60 -10.06
C LYS A 166 -14.84 -11.94 -11.45
N ALA A 167 -14.82 -12.76 -12.51
CA ALA A 167 -14.77 -12.26 -13.88
C ALA A 167 -15.94 -11.34 -14.25
N ASP A 168 -17.10 -11.54 -13.64
CA ASP A 168 -18.31 -10.71 -13.81
C ASP A 168 -18.37 -9.53 -12.81
N ALA A 169 -17.32 -9.34 -12.02
CA ALA A 169 -17.23 -8.32 -10.98
C ALA A 169 -18.29 -8.41 -9.86
N SER A 170 -19.02 -9.51 -9.74
CA SER A 170 -20.12 -9.66 -8.78
C SER A 170 -19.65 -9.90 -7.35
N GLN A 171 -18.40 -10.34 -7.15
CA GLN A 171 -17.93 -10.78 -5.84
C GLN A 171 -16.42 -10.64 -5.69
N ILE A 172 -15.98 -10.38 -4.46
CA ILE A 172 -14.59 -10.38 -4.04
C ILE A 172 -14.28 -11.67 -3.29
N ALA A 173 -13.22 -12.37 -3.67
CA ALA A 173 -12.70 -13.49 -2.92
C ALA A 173 -12.01 -13.00 -1.64
N LYS A 174 -12.14 -13.75 -0.55
CA LYS A 174 -11.33 -13.50 0.65
C LYS A 174 -9.89 -13.91 0.42
N TYR A 175 -9.66 -15.07 -0.18
CA TYR A 175 -8.33 -15.62 -0.46
C TYR A 175 -8.18 -15.93 -1.95
N SER A 176 -7.01 -15.62 -2.50
CA SER A 176 -6.65 -15.84 -3.91
C SER A 176 -5.33 -16.58 -4.01
N PRO A 177 -5.27 -17.89 -3.68
CA PRO A 177 -4.02 -18.65 -3.69
C PRO A 177 -3.38 -18.68 -5.07
N LEU A 178 -2.05 -18.77 -5.13
CA LEU A 178 -1.31 -18.89 -6.39
C LEU A 178 -1.63 -20.21 -7.13
N GLU A 179 -2.01 -21.23 -6.38
CA GLU A 179 -2.44 -22.52 -6.90
C GLU A 179 -3.77 -22.93 -6.29
N GLY A 180 -4.68 -23.45 -7.10
CA GLY A 180 -6.01 -23.87 -6.67
C GLY A 180 -7.10 -22.86 -6.93
N TRP A 181 -8.08 -22.78 -6.02
CA TRP A 181 -9.30 -22.00 -6.21
C TRP A 181 -9.38 -20.79 -5.28
N ARG A 182 -9.94 -19.71 -5.79
CA ARG A 182 -10.29 -18.56 -4.95
C ARG A 182 -11.37 -18.94 -3.95
N HIS A 183 -11.23 -18.44 -2.73
CA HIS A 183 -12.18 -18.67 -1.65
C HIS A 183 -12.93 -17.40 -1.29
N GLU A 184 -14.25 -17.51 -1.21
CA GLU A 184 -15.11 -16.42 -0.72
C GLU A 184 -14.83 -16.11 0.75
N GLY A 185 -14.35 -17.11 1.49
CA GLY A 185 -14.10 -17.02 2.92
C GLY A 185 -15.36 -17.27 3.75
N GLU A 186 -15.14 -17.36 5.04
CA GLU A 186 -16.21 -17.58 6.02
C GLU A 186 -16.92 -16.25 6.30
N GLU A 187 -18.22 -16.34 6.53
CA GLU A 187 -19.04 -15.25 7.02
C GLU A 187 -18.51 -14.76 8.38
N GLN A 188 -18.64 -13.47 8.65
CA GLN A 188 -18.23 -12.87 9.91
C GLN A 188 -19.43 -12.21 10.61
N CYS A 189 -19.54 -12.46 11.90
CA CYS A 189 -20.50 -11.80 12.77
C CYS A 189 -21.98 -11.95 12.34
N GLY A 190 -22.35 -13.05 11.68
CA GLY A 190 -23.73 -13.28 11.22
C GLY A 190 -24.21 -12.30 10.15
N MET A 191 -23.31 -11.64 9.44
CA MET A 191 -23.64 -10.62 8.45
C MET A 191 -23.72 -11.16 7.01
N HIS A 192 -23.53 -12.46 6.80
CA HIS A 192 -23.42 -13.11 5.48
C HIS A 192 -22.32 -12.55 4.57
N ILE A 193 -21.39 -11.78 5.13
CA ILE A 193 -20.24 -11.17 4.46
C ILE A 193 -19.01 -11.28 5.35
N ASN A 194 -17.84 -10.98 4.81
CA ASN A 194 -16.59 -10.86 5.56
C ASN A 194 -15.91 -9.51 5.29
N CYS A 195 -14.83 -9.22 6.00
CA CYS A 195 -14.07 -7.97 5.88
C CYS A 195 -13.62 -7.66 4.45
N CYS A 196 -13.30 -8.67 3.65
CA CYS A 196 -12.85 -8.49 2.27
C CYS A 196 -13.95 -7.98 1.33
N ASN A 197 -15.22 -8.25 1.63
CA ASN A 197 -16.34 -7.69 0.87
C ASN A 197 -16.44 -6.16 1.00
N ALA A 198 -15.88 -5.59 2.06
CA ALA A 198 -15.75 -4.14 2.22
C ALA A 198 -14.40 -3.62 1.69
N ASN A 199 -13.30 -4.29 2.04
CA ASN A 199 -11.95 -3.82 1.69
C ASN A 199 -11.60 -4.02 0.21
N GLY A 200 -12.13 -5.03 -0.46
CA GLY A 200 -11.92 -5.22 -1.90
C GLY A 200 -12.42 -4.05 -2.74
N PRO A 201 -13.73 -3.71 -2.69
CA PRO A 201 -14.23 -2.52 -3.40
C PRO A 201 -13.54 -1.23 -3.00
N ARG A 202 -13.18 -1.08 -1.71
CA ARG A 202 -12.42 0.06 -1.22
C ARG A 202 -11.03 0.13 -1.86
N ALA A 203 -10.35 -1.00 -2.04
CA ALA A 203 -9.05 -1.06 -2.70
C ALA A 203 -9.13 -0.54 -4.14
N PHE A 204 -10.12 -0.99 -4.91
CA PHE A 204 -10.36 -0.50 -6.27
C PHE A 204 -10.68 0.99 -6.30
N ALA A 205 -11.55 1.47 -5.41
CA ALA A 205 -11.92 2.88 -5.33
C ALA A 205 -10.76 3.81 -4.95
N MET A 206 -9.70 3.28 -4.34
CA MET A 206 -8.52 4.07 -3.97
C MET A 206 -7.47 4.17 -5.08
N ILE A 207 -7.51 3.32 -6.11
CA ILE A 207 -6.51 3.33 -7.19
C ILE A 207 -6.34 4.72 -7.83
N PRO A 208 -7.41 5.47 -8.17
CA PRO A 208 -7.26 6.80 -8.74
C PRO A 208 -6.51 7.78 -7.83
N GLN A 209 -6.58 7.60 -6.50
CA GLN A 209 -5.91 8.47 -5.54
C GLN A 209 -4.39 8.25 -5.50
N PHE A 210 -3.91 7.14 -6.07
CA PHE A 210 -2.49 6.81 -6.11
C PHE A 210 -1.82 7.34 -7.38
N ALA A 211 -2.61 7.64 -8.43
CA ALA A 211 -2.09 7.94 -9.76
C ALA A 211 -1.22 9.19 -9.79
N TYR A 212 -1.60 10.20 -9.03
CA TYR A 212 -0.91 11.48 -9.01
C TYR A 212 -0.61 11.94 -7.59
N GLN A 213 0.51 12.64 -7.44
CA GLN A 213 0.89 13.29 -6.18
C GLN A 213 1.38 14.71 -6.48
N VAL A 214 0.86 15.68 -5.75
CA VAL A 214 1.37 17.05 -5.75
C VAL A 214 2.16 17.27 -4.47
N GLN A 215 3.41 17.64 -4.61
CA GLN A 215 4.28 18.02 -3.49
C GLN A 215 5.15 19.20 -3.92
N ASP A 216 5.06 20.29 -3.19
CA ASP A 216 5.69 21.55 -3.58
C ASP A 216 5.28 21.92 -5.02
N ASP A 217 6.18 22.39 -5.86
CA ASP A 217 5.92 22.71 -7.27
C ASP A 217 6.15 21.48 -8.18
N CYS A 218 5.95 20.26 -7.68
CA CYS A 218 6.14 19.03 -8.44
C CYS A 218 4.85 18.20 -8.49
N VAL A 219 4.47 17.79 -9.69
CA VAL A 219 3.45 16.78 -9.94
C VAL A 219 4.14 15.47 -10.27
N ARG A 220 3.94 14.45 -9.43
CA ARG A 220 4.41 13.10 -9.72
C ARG A 220 3.31 12.29 -10.38
N VAL A 221 3.62 11.65 -11.49
CA VAL A 221 2.79 10.67 -12.16
C VAL A 221 3.27 9.28 -11.74
N ASN A 222 2.52 8.65 -10.85
CA ASN A 222 2.91 7.37 -10.25
C ASN A 222 2.35 6.16 -11.01
N PHE A 223 1.19 6.30 -11.65
CA PHE A 223 0.54 5.22 -12.39
C PHE A 223 0.09 5.69 -13.76
N TYR A 224 0.20 4.78 -14.72
CA TYR A 224 -0.17 4.99 -16.11
C TYR A 224 -1.47 4.24 -16.41
N ALA A 225 -2.50 5.01 -16.76
CA ALA A 225 -3.80 4.51 -17.20
C ALA A 225 -4.54 5.63 -17.94
N PRO A 226 -5.50 5.31 -18.82
CA PRO A 226 -6.39 6.34 -19.37
C PRO A 226 -7.06 7.08 -18.20
N SER A 227 -6.76 8.37 -18.08
CA SER A 227 -7.22 9.15 -16.92
C SER A 227 -7.19 10.65 -17.20
N GLU A 228 -7.98 11.38 -16.43
CA GLU A 228 -7.99 12.83 -16.41
C GLU A 228 -8.03 13.29 -14.95
N ALA A 229 -7.20 14.26 -14.60
CA ALA A 229 -7.10 14.77 -13.25
C ALA A 229 -6.97 16.29 -13.23
N GLU A 230 -7.74 16.93 -12.35
CA GLU A 230 -7.55 18.34 -11.98
C GLU A 230 -6.72 18.39 -10.70
N LEU A 231 -5.53 18.95 -10.79
CA LEU A 231 -4.59 19.06 -9.69
C LEU A 231 -4.43 20.52 -9.30
N VAL A 232 -4.11 20.77 -8.05
CA VAL A 232 -3.91 22.12 -7.54
C VAL A 232 -2.50 22.25 -6.97
N LEU A 233 -1.65 23.02 -7.66
CA LEU A 233 -0.32 23.35 -7.19
C LEU A 233 -0.38 24.40 -6.04
N PRO A 234 0.69 24.57 -5.28
CA PRO A 234 0.80 25.63 -4.29
C PRO A 234 0.43 27.00 -4.88
N GLY A 235 -0.19 27.83 -4.05
CA GLY A 235 -0.73 29.13 -4.51
C GLY A 235 -2.04 29.02 -5.30
N LYS A 236 -2.76 27.88 -5.17
CA LYS A 236 -4.05 27.62 -5.82
C LYS A 236 -3.99 27.71 -7.36
N LYS A 237 -2.94 27.18 -7.94
CA LYS A 237 -2.73 27.14 -9.40
C LYS A 237 -3.29 25.80 -9.94
N PRO A 238 -4.42 25.78 -10.63
CA PRO A 238 -4.96 24.53 -11.18
C PRO A 238 -4.19 24.09 -12.42
N VAL A 239 -3.97 22.80 -12.52
CA VAL A 239 -3.35 22.12 -13.67
C VAL A 239 -4.19 20.89 -13.99
N ARG A 240 -4.59 20.75 -15.25
CA ARG A 240 -5.23 19.54 -15.75
C ARG A 240 -4.18 18.65 -16.39
N LEU A 241 -4.22 17.37 -16.04
CA LEU A 241 -3.45 16.32 -16.70
C LEU A 241 -4.41 15.32 -17.33
N LYS A 242 -4.11 14.92 -18.57
CA LYS A 242 -4.83 13.86 -19.24
C LYS A 242 -3.83 12.84 -19.76
N GLN A 243 -4.02 11.58 -19.37
CA GLN A 243 -3.25 10.47 -19.91
C GLN A 243 -4.05 9.73 -20.98
N THR A 244 -3.43 9.52 -22.14
CA THR A 244 -3.94 8.68 -23.22
C THR A 244 -2.95 7.53 -23.41
N THR A 245 -3.38 6.31 -23.13
CA THR A 245 -2.56 5.11 -23.20
C THR A 245 -3.41 3.86 -23.19
N ASP A 246 -2.88 2.75 -23.68
CA ASP A 246 -3.44 1.40 -23.49
C ASP A 246 -2.53 0.55 -22.55
N TYR A 247 -1.74 1.22 -21.73
CA TYR A 247 -0.88 0.59 -20.71
C TYR A 247 -1.72 -0.30 -19.76
N PRO A 248 -1.29 -1.52 -19.40
CA PRO A 248 0.02 -2.11 -19.67
C PRO A 248 0.10 -2.94 -20.97
N ARG A 249 -0.87 -2.84 -21.89
CA ARG A 249 -0.87 -3.58 -23.17
C ARG A 249 0.12 -3.01 -24.17
N THR A 250 0.33 -1.70 -24.11
CA THR A 250 1.32 -0.97 -24.92
C THR A 250 2.27 -0.20 -24.02
N ASP A 251 3.41 0.21 -24.56
CA ASP A 251 4.45 0.98 -23.88
C ASP A 251 4.35 2.49 -24.14
N GLN A 252 3.36 2.92 -24.94
CA GLN A 252 3.18 4.33 -25.27
C GLN A 252 2.23 5.01 -24.27
N ILE A 253 2.69 6.13 -23.72
CA ILE A 253 1.92 6.97 -22.80
C ILE A 253 2.03 8.42 -23.27
N GLU A 254 0.92 9.02 -23.59
CA GLU A 254 0.81 10.43 -23.89
C GLU A 254 0.21 11.16 -22.70
N ILE A 255 0.87 12.24 -22.26
CA ILE A 255 0.40 13.07 -21.14
C ILE A 255 0.22 14.50 -21.63
N GLU A 256 -1.02 14.92 -21.76
CA GLU A 256 -1.39 16.30 -22.03
C GLU A 256 -1.37 17.08 -20.72
N VAL A 257 -0.69 18.24 -20.74
CA VAL A 257 -0.50 19.10 -19.58
C VAL A 257 -1.09 20.47 -19.87
N ASP A 258 -2.16 20.83 -19.18
CA ASP A 258 -2.92 22.05 -19.39
C ASP A 258 -3.02 22.86 -18.10
N PRO A 259 -2.06 23.77 -17.82
CA PRO A 259 -2.15 24.70 -16.70
C PRO A 259 -3.14 25.84 -17.03
N ALA A 260 -4.02 26.19 -16.11
CA ALA A 260 -5.00 27.27 -16.30
C ALA A 260 -4.35 28.65 -16.57
N LYS A 261 -3.08 28.82 -16.21
CA LYS A 261 -2.25 30.00 -16.51
C LYS A 261 -0.82 29.53 -16.70
N GLU A 262 -0.06 30.25 -17.50
CA GLU A 262 1.39 30.02 -17.64
C GLU A 262 2.04 29.94 -16.25
N THR A 263 2.63 28.77 -15.97
CA THR A 263 3.17 28.44 -14.65
C THR A 263 4.34 27.48 -14.81
N ALA A 264 5.45 27.83 -14.22
CA ALA A 264 6.59 26.90 -14.12
C ALA A 264 6.34 25.90 -12.98
N PHE A 265 6.50 24.61 -13.26
CA PHE A 265 6.45 23.53 -12.28
C PHE A 265 7.15 22.28 -12.86
N THR A 266 7.41 21.32 -12.00
CA THR A 266 8.06 20.06 -12.39
C THR A 266 7.01 18.96 -12.59
N ILE A 267 7.19 18.15 -13.62
CA ILE A 267 6.50 16.86 -13.77
C ILE A 267 7.54 15.75 -13.60
N ALA A 268 7.34 14.90 -12.60
CA ALA A 268 8.17 13.73 -12.36
C ALA A 268 7.41 12.47 -12.81
N LEU A 269 7.95 11.80 -13.79
CA LEU A 269 7.40 10.56 -14.34
C LEU A 269 8.04 9.37 -13.62
N ARG A 270 7.24 8.45 -13.11
CA ARG A 270 7.76 7.19 -12.60
C ARG A 270 8.24 6.31 -13.74
N ILE A 271 9.48 5.89 -13.69
CA ILE A 271 9.96 4.80 -14.53
C ILE A 271 9.87 3.52 -13.70
N PRO A 272 9.01 2.55 -14.10
CA PRO A 272 8.89 1.30 -13.36
C PRO A 272 10.23 0.57 -13.26
N ALA A 273 10.55 -0.01 -12.11
CA ALA A 273 11.83 -0.68 -11.89
C ALA A 273 12.08 -1.87 -12.83
N TRP A 274 11.03 -2.47 -13.37
CA TRP A 274 11.13 -3.54 -14.36
C TRP A 274 11.44 -3.03 -15.78
N SER A 275 11.22 -1.73 -16.07
CA SER A 275 11.54 -1.13 -17.37
C SER A 275 13.03 -0.79 -17.46
N LYS A 276 13.71 -1.36 -18.43
CA LYS A 276 15.15 -1.13 -18.63
C LYS A 276 15.44 0.10 -19.49
N ILE A 277 14.45 0.53 -20.27
CA ILE A 277 14.60 1.65 -21.21
C ILE A 277 13.33 2.49 -21.11
N ALA A 278 13.51 3.79 -20.93
CA ALA A 278 12.44 4.77 -21.04
C ALA A 278 12.92 5.91 -21.94
N VAL A 279 12.08 6.33 -22.85
CA VAL A 279 12.31 7.49 -23.72
C VAL A 279 11.22 8.52 -23.43
N VAL A 280 11.63 9.72 -23.11
CA VAL A 280 10.72 10.83 -22.86
C VAL A 280 10.88 11.89 -23.94
N SER A 281 9.80 12.44 -24.45
CA SER A 281 9.83 13.60 -25.31
C SER A 281 8.82 14.66 -24.83
N VAL A 282 9.16 15.92 -25.01
CA VAL A 282 8.28 17.05 -24.73
C VAL A 282 8.03 17.80 -26.03
N ASN A 283 6.77 17.85 -26.46
CA ASN A 283 6.37 18.46 -27.73
C ASN A 283 7.19 17.95 -28.93
N GLY A 284 7.44 16.63 -28.96
CA GLY A 284 8.18 15.94 -30.00
C GLY A 284 9.71 16.07 -29.88
N GLN A 285 10.24 16.76 -28.89
CA GLN A 285 11.67 16.88 -28.66
C GLN A 285 12.13 15.88 -27.58
N PRO A 286 13.07 14.98 -27.89
CA PRO A 286 13.62 14.05 -26.89
C PRO A 286 14.21 14.80 -25.69
N GLN A 287 14.07 14.21 -24.51
CA GLN A 287 14.66 14.68 -23.27
C GLN A 287 15.67 13.63 -22.77
N ASP A 288 16.75 14.10 -22.16
CA ASP A 288 17.82 13.28 -21.57
C ASP A 288 17.41 12.71 -20.20
#